data_b5e7930ed3f03733da2eca81d070c0db
#
_entry.id   b5e7930ed3f03733da2eca81d070c0db
#
_cell.length_a   1.000
_cell.length_b   1.000
_cell.length_c   1.000
_cell.angle_alpha   90.00
_cell.angle_beta   90.00
_cell.angle_gamma   90.00
#
_symmetry.space_group_name_H-M   'P 1'
#
loop_
_entity.id
_entity.type
_entity.pdbx_description
1 polymer ?
#
loop_
_entity_poly.entity_id
_entity_poly.type
_entity_poly.pdbx_seq_one_letter_code
_entity_poly.pdbx_strand_id
1 'polypeptide(L)'
;MDPSNFLTFTDREEKITNLFVGLGLKRNVARVLVYLSSTDEATSRMIERGTDLRQPEVSMAMGQLKSVDWITSRAKKTDGKGRPVKIYRLTKSIAEIMGSIEAEKKKEAKYQLDLIQELRETISV
;
A
#
# COMPACT_ATOMS: atom_id res chain seq x y z
N MET A 1 -12.76 -19.99 -17.43
CA MET A 1 -12.46 -18.71 -16.81
C MET A 1 -13.12 -18.64 -15.44
N ASP A 2 -12.35 -18.41 -14.43
CA ASP A 2 -12.86 -18.40 -13.06
C ASP A 2 -13.60 -17.09 -12.79
N PRO A 3 -14.91 -17.14 -12.47
CA PRO A 3 -15.68 -15.92 -12.19
C PRO A 3 -15.12 -15.10 -11.02
N SER A 4 -14.40 -15.71 -10.11
CA SER A 4 -13.84 -15.02 -8.96
C SER A 4 -12.82 -13.96 -9.34
N ASN A 5 -12.22 -14.09 -10.53
CA ASN A 5 -11.22 -13.11 -11.01
C ASN A 5 -11.81 -11.73 -11.30
N PHE A 6 -13.13 -11.61 -11.38
CA PHE A 6 -13.78 -10.34 -11.68
C PHE A 6 -14.24 -9.60 -10.45
N LEU A 7 -14.43 -10.29 -9.33
CA LEU A 7 -15.14 -9.74 -8.18
C LEU A 7 -14.29 -9.61 -6.94
N THR A 8 -13.20 -10.35 -6.83
CA THR A 8 -12.36 -10.35 -5.64
C THR A 8 -10.89 -10.47 -6.03
N PHE A 9 -10.03 -10.31 -5.05
CA PHE A 9 -8.61 -10.56 -5.21
C PHE A 9 -8.38 -12.02 -5.61
N THR A 10 -7.46 -12.21 -6.53
CA THR A 10 -6.97 -13.55 -6.88
C THR A 10 -6.13 -14.10 -5.73
N ASP A 11 -5.86 -15.41 -5.77
CA ASP A 11 -4.98 -16.04 -4.78
C ASP A 11 -3.60 -15.40 -4.77
N ARG A 12 -3.11 -15.00 -5.94
CA ARG A 12 -1.84 -14.31 -6.05
C ARG A 12 -1.86 -12.95 -5.35
N GLU A 13 -2.93 -12.19 -5.55
CA GLU A 13 -3.09 -10.89 -4.91
C GLU A 13 -3.20 -11.01 -3.39
N GLU A 14 -3.91 -12.03 -2.91
CA GLU A 14 -3.99 -12.31 -1.47
C GLU A 14 -2.62 -12.67 -0.91
N LYS A 15 -1.85 -13.45 -1.64
CA LYS A 15 -0.49 -13.80 -1.21
C LYS A 15 0.40 -12.58 -1.12
N ILE A 16 0.35 -11.71 -2.11
CA ILE A 16 1.13 -10.47 -2.12
C ILE A 16 0.72 -9.59 -0.94
N THR A 17 -0.58 -9.46 -0.69
CA THR A 17 -1.12 -8.72 0.45
C THR A 17 -0.56 -9.27 1.76
N ASN A 18 -0.58 -10.58 1.93
CA ASN A 18 -0.06 -11.22 3.15
C ASN A 18 1.42 -10.97 3.34
N LEU A 19 2.19 -10.95 2.27
CA LEU A 19 3.63 -10.64 2.34
C LEU A 19 3.86 -9.20 2.79
N PHE A 20 3.11 -8.25 2.26
CA PHE A 20 3.19 -6.86 2.71
C PHE A 20 2.80 -6.72 4.18
N VAL A 21 1.78 -7.44 4.62
CA VAL A 21 1.38 -7.44 6.03
C VAL A 21 2.52 -7.97 6.90
N GLY A 22 3.19 -9.02 6.44
CA GLY A 22 4.37 -9.54 7.13
C GLY A 22 5.51 -8.54 7.25
N LEU A 23 5.57 -7.57 6.33
CA LEU A 23 6.57 -6.50 6.37
C LEU A 23 6.13 -5.32 7.23
N GLY A 24 4.94 -5.36 7.80
CA GLY A 24 4.46 -4.34 8.71
C GLY A 24 3.37 -3.42 8.17
N LEU A 25 2.92 -3.63 6.94
CA LEU A 25 1.81 -2.84 6.41
C LEU A 25 0.49 -3.33 7.02
N LYS A 26 -0.42 -2.40 7.26
CA LYS A 26 -1.77 -2.78 7.66
C LYS A 26 -2.47 -3.45 6.48
N ARG A 27 -3.31 -4.43 6.78
CA ARG A 27 -3.95 -5.25 5.73
C ARG A 27 -4.70 -4.41 4.70
N ASN A 28 -5.49 -3.44 5.14
CA ASN A 28 -6.26 -2.63 4.21
C ASN A 28 -5.36 -1.76 3.32
N VAL A 29 -4.26 -1.25 3.88
CA VAL A 29 -3.25 -0.50 3.12
C VAL A 29 -2.62 -1.40 2.07
N ALA A 30 -2.24 -2.62 2.46
CA ALA A 30 -1.66 -3.59 1.55
C ALA A 30 -2.62 -3.95 0.41
N ARG A 31 -3.90 -4.18 0.73
CA ARG A 31 -4.91 -4.49 -0.30
C ARG A 31 -5.06 -3.38 -1.32
N VAL A 32 -5.14 -2.14 -0.86
CA VAL A 32 -5.26 -0.98 -1.75
C VAL A 32 -4.00 -0.84 -2.60
N LEU A 33 -2.83 -1.01 -1.99
CA LEU A 33 -1.56 -0.94 -2.70
C LEU A 33 -1.49 -1.99 -3.82
N VAL A 34 -1.85 -3.22 -3.51
CA VAL A 34 -1.85 -4.32 -4.49
C VAL A 34 -2.83 -4.02 -5.62
N TYR A 35 -4.02 -3.52 -5.30
CA TYR A 35 -4.99 -3.15 -6.32
C TYR A 35 -4.44 -2.06 -7.24
N LEU A 36 -3.87 -1.00 -6.68
CA LEU A 36 -3.33 0.10 -7.46
C LEU A 36 -2.10 -0.30 -8.28
N SER A 37 -1.38 -1.33 -7.87
CA SER A 37 -0.22 -1.82 -8.63
C SER A 37 -0.62 -2.53 -9.92
N SER A 38 -1.86 -2.99 -10.01
CA SER A 38 -2.37 -3.71 -11.19
C SER A 38 -3.28 -2.86 -12.07
N THR A 39 -3.41 -1.56 -11.75
CA THR A 39 -4.19 -0.63 -12.55
C THR A 39 -3.44 0.68 -12.70
N ASP A 40 -3.66 1.40 -13.78
CA ASP A 40 -2.99 2.68 -14.02
C ASP A 40 -3.52 3.76 -13.10
N GLU A 41 -4.84 3.84 -12.97
CA GLU A 41 -5.47 4.81 -12.09
C GLU A 41 -6.87 4.31 -11.72
N ALA A 42 -7.39 4.78 -10.60
CA ALA A 42 -8.68 4.35 -10.09
C ALA A 42 -9.37 5.42 -9.26
N THR A 43 -10.69 5.42 -9.31
CA THR A 43 -11.51 6.23 -8.40
C THR A 43 -11.66 5.47 -7.08
N SER A 44 -12.09 6.18 -6.02
CA SER A 44 -12.39 5.53 -4.73
C SER A 44 -13.37 4.38 -4.90
N ARG A 45 -14.40 4.57 -5.74
CA ARG A 45 -15.40 3.54 -5.96
C ARG A 45 -14.81 2.28 -6.61
N MET A 46 -13.91 2.46 -7.56
CA MET A 46 -13.20 1.34 -8.18
C MET A 46 -12.35 0.59 -7.15
N ILE A 47 -11.69 1.35 -6.28
CA ILE A 47 -10.86 0.76 -5.22
C ILE A 47 -11.73 -0.05 -4.25
N GLU A 48 -12.88 0.50 -3.84
CA GLU A 48 -13.81 -0.22 -2.97
C GLU A 48 -14.24 -1.55 -3.58
N ARG A 49 -14.60 -1.53 -4.86
CA ARG A 49 -15.03 -2.74 -5.56
C ARG A 49 -13.91 -3.74 -5.76
N GLY A 50 -12.73 -3.25 -6.15
CA GLY A 50 -11.59 -4.12 -6.43
C GLY A 50 -10.97 -4.74 -5.19
N THR A 51 -11.08 -4.07 -4.04
CA THR A 51 -10.50 -4.55 -2.78
C THR A 51 -11.53 -5.18 -1.84
N ASP A 52 -12.82 -5.02 -2.14
CA ASP A 52 -13.92 -5.42 -1.27
C ASP A 52 -13.84 -4.75 0.10
N LEU A 53 -13.36 -3.51 0.12
CA LEU A 53 -13.30 -2.67 1.32
C LEU A 53 -14.43 -1.65 1.28
N ARG A 54 -14.84 -1.20 2.45
CA ARG A 54 -15.86 -0.15 2.58
C ARG A 54 -15.20 1.21 2.46
N GLN A 55 -15.99 2.22 2.14
CA GLN A 55 -15.50 3.58 1.94
C GLN A 55 -14.64 4.10 3.09
N PRO A 56 -15.02 3.95 4.37
CA PRO A 56 -14.15 4.42 5.47
C PRO A 56 -12.80 3.71 5.50
N GLU A 57 -12.78 2.41 5.19
CA GLU A 57 -11.55 1.62 5.17
C GLU A 57 -10.64 2.06 4.03
N VAL A 58 -11.21 2.32 2.85
CA VAL A 58 -10.48 2.84 1.71
C VAL A 58 -9.91 4.22 2.04
N SER A 59 -10.72 5.09 2.62
CA SER A 59 -10.30 6.44 2.98
C SER A 59 -9.11 6.44 3.94
N MET A 60 -9.14 5.59 4.95
CA MET A 60 -8.02 5.47 5.90
C MET A 60 -6.76 4.92 5.23
N ALA A 61 -6.92 3.90 4.40
CA ALA A 61 -5.78 3.32 3.69
C ALA A 61 -5.15 4.34 2.74
N MET A 62 -5.98 5.09 2.02
CA MET A 62 -5.51 6.15 1.12
C MET A 62 -4.75 7.22 1.88
N GLY A 63 -5.25 7.60 3.06
CA GLY A 63 -4.57 8.58 3.91
C GLY A 63 -3.17 8.12 4.29
N GLN A 64 -3.01 6.86 4.64
CA GLN A 64 -1.71 6.30 4.99
C GLN A 64 -0.77 6.22 3.79
N LEU A 65 -1.27 5.78 2.65
CA LEU A 65 -0.47 5.72 1.42
C LEU A 65 -0.03 7.12 0.97
N LYS A 66 -0.89 8.11 1.16
CA LYS A 66 -0.58 9.49 0.84
C LYS A 66 0.49 10.05 1.79
N SER A 67 0.43 9.69 3.06
CA SER A 67 1.40 10.17 4.06
C SER A 67 2.82 9.70 3.79
N VAL A 68 2.99 8.56 3.13
CA VAL A 68 4.30 8.06 2.73
C VAL A 68 4.63 8.40 1.26
N ASP A 69 3.78 9.20 0.64
CA ASP A 69 3.97 9.69 -0.73
C ASP A 69 4.03 8.59 -1.79
N TRP A 70 3.27 7.52 -1.57
CA TRP A 70 3.19 6.41 -2.53
C TRP A 70 2.03 6.56 -3.50
N ILE A 71 1.07 7.44 -3.21
CA ILE A 71 -0.03 7.73 -4.11
C ILE A 71 -0.20 9.22 -4.32
N THR A 72 -0.79 9.57 -5.46
CA THR A 72 -1.20 10.92 -5.76
C THR A 72 -2.61 10.88 -6.31
N SER A 73 -3.27 12.02 -6.30
CA SER A 73 -4.62 12.16 -6.85
C SER A 73 -4.74 13.40 -7.71
N ARG A 74 -5.66 13.34 -8.65
CA ARG A 74 -6.05 14.51 -9.44
C ARG A 74 -7.57 14.51 -9.60
N ALA A 75 -8.12 15.68 -9.78
CA ALA A 75 -9.54 15.81 -10.04
C ALA A 75 -9.78 15.64 -11.54
N LYS A 76 -10.82 14.86 -11.88
CA LYS A 76 -11.26 14.71 -13.25
C LYS A 76 -12.69 15.17 -13.35
N LYS A 77 -12.97 16.10 -14.28
CA LYS A 77 -14.33 16.53 -14.54
C LYS A 77 -15.09 15.42 -15.25
N THR A 78 -16.24 15.08 -14.70
CA THR A 78 -17.19 14.23 -15.40
C THR A 78 -18.06 15.12 -16.29
N ASP A 79 -18.68 14.53 -17.28
CA ASP A 79 -19.44 15.25 -18.34
C ASP A 79 -20.40 16.33 -17.84
N GLY A 80 -19.87 17.48 -17.48
CA GLY A 80 -20.64 18.68 -17.22
C GLY A 80 -21.58 18.67 -16.04
N LYS A 81 -21.76 17.57 -15.33
CA LYS A 81 -22.68 17.48 -14.21
C LYS A 81 -22.02 16.93 -12.97
N GLY A 82 -22.11 17.65 -11.87
CA GLY A 82 -21.68 17.19 -10.58
C GLY A 82 -20.24 17.53 -10.25
N ARG A 83 -19.81 17.00 -9.13
CA ARG A 83 -18.47 17.26 -8.58
C ARG A 83 -17.40 16.52 -9.37
N PRO A 84 -16.20 17.12 -9.51
CA PRO A 84 -15.08 16.39 -10.08
C PRO A 84 -14.81 15.13 -9.27
N VAL A 85 -14.48 14.06 -9.96
CA VAL A 85 -14.14 12.78 -9.33
C VAL A 85 -12.62 12.76 -9.16
N LYS A 86 -12.17 12.34 -7.96
CA LYS A 86 -10.75 12.14 -7.71
C LYS A 86 -10.29 10.82 -8.30
N ILE A 87 -9.16 10.88 -8.97
CA ILE A 87 -8.52 9.71 -9.55
C ILE A 87 -7.17 9.53 -8.88
N TYR A 88 -6.92 8.33 -8.41
CA TYR A 88 -5.72 7.98 -7.65
C TYR A 88 -4.81 7.09 -8.47
N ARG A 89 -3.52 7.25 -8.27
CA ARG A 89 -2.51 6.38 -8.87
C ARG A 89 -1.28 6.31 -7.99
N LEU A 90 -0.47 5.28 -8.20
CA LEU A 90 0.82 5.17 -7.52
C LEU A 90 1.77 6.25 -8.06
N THR A 91 2.55 6.85 -7.16
CA THR A 91 3.59 7.82 -7.54
C THR A 91 4.86 7.10 -7.97
N LYS A 92 5.02 5.85 -7.54
CA LYS A 92 6.20 5.02 -7.78
C LYS A 92 5.77 3.65 -8.23
N SER A 93 6.64 2.97 -8.96
CA SER A 93 6.37 1.58 -9.32
C SER A 93 6.37 0.70 -8.07
N ILE A 94 5.73 -0.45 -8.16
CA ILE A 94 5.73 -1.41 -7.05
C ILE A 94 7.16 -1.84 -6.70
N ALA A 95 8.03 -1.94 -7.70
CA ALA A 95 9.44 -2.28 -7.49
C ALA A 95 10.15 -1.20 -6.68
N GLU A 96 9.88 0.07 -6.96
CA GLU A 96 10.44 1.18 -6.19
C GLU A 96 9.93 1.19 -4.76
N ILE A 97 8.64 0.89 -4.56
CA ILE A 97 8.04 0.79 -3.23
C ILE A 97 8.68 -0.34 -2.44
N MET A 98 8.87 -1.51 -3.06
CA MET A 98 9.57 -2.64 -2.42
C MET A 98 11.00 -2.25 -2.04
N GLY A 99 11.69 -1.54 -2.92
CA GLY A 99 13.04 -1.05 -2.63
C GLY A 99 13.08 -0.10 -1.43
N SER A 100 12.07 0.75 -1.30
CA SER A 100 11.96 1.67 -0.15
C SER A 100 11.74 0.90 1.14
N ILE A 101 10.88 -0.12 1.12
CA ILE A 101 10.62 -0.97 2.28
C ILE A 101 11.89 -1.72 2.66
N GLU A 102 12.60 -2.30 1.69
CA GLU A 102 13.84 -3.02 1.94
C GLU A 102 14.88 -2.12 2.59
N ALA A 103 15.07 -0.91 2.06
CA ALA A 103 16.03 0.05 2.62
C ALA A 103 15.69 0.39 4.07
N GLU A 104 14.42 0.60 4.36
CA GLU A 104 13.97 0.90 5.73
C GLU A 104 14.20 -0.28 6.67
N LYS A 105 13.93 -1.51 6.21
CA LYS A 105 14.16 -2.71 7.01
C LYS A 105 15.63 -2.95 7.31
N LYS A 106 16.49 -2.70 6.33
CA LYS A 106 17.94 -2.80 6.54
C LYS A 106 18.43 -1.78 7.56
N LYS A 107 17.88 -0.58 7.51
CA LYS A 107 18.22 0.49 8.45
C LYS A 107 17.79 0.15 9.86
N GLU A 108 16.58 -0.37 10.03
CA GLU A 108 16.06 -0.82 11.32
C GLU A 108 16.92 -1.95 11.89
N ALA A 109 17.26 -2.92 11.05
CA ALA A 109 18.08 -4.06 11.46
C ALA A 109 19.47 -3.60 11.93
N LYS A 110 20.09 -2.71 11.20
CA LYS A 110 21.39 -2.14 11.57
C LYS A 110 21.32 -1.44 12.91
N TYR A 111 20.30 -0.62 13.10
CA TYR A 111 20.11 0.10 14.37
C TYR A 111 19.98 -0.87 15.54
N GLN A 112 19.19 -1.91 15.40
CA GLN A 112 19.00 -2.91 16.46
C GLN A 112 20.28 -3.67 16.76
N LEU A 113 21.04 -4.05 15.74
CA LEU A 113 22.31 -4.73 15.92
C LEU A 113 23.33 -3.83 16.63
N ASP A 114 23.35 -2.56 16.30
CA ASP A 114 24.22 -1.57 16.95
C ASP A 114 23.86 -1.44 18.45
N LEU A 115 22.57 -1.45 18.78
CA LEU A 115 22.13 -1.43 20.16
C LEU A 115 22.60 -2.67 20.95
N ILE A 116 22.54 -3.82 20.33
CA ILE A 116 23.01 -5.06 20.94
C ILE A 116 24.52 -4.97 21.24
N GLN A 117 25.27 -4.43 20.27
CA GLN A 117 26.72 -4.27 20.45
C GLN A 117 27.02 -3.31 21.59
N GLU A 118 26.31 -2.19 21.66
CA GLU A 118 26.46 -1.22 22.72
C GLU A 118 26.14 -1.83 24.10
N LEU A 119 25.07 -2.65 24.16
CA LEU A 119 24.72 -3.39 25.37
C LEU A 119 25.86 -4.30 25.83
N ARG A 120 26.44 -5.06 24.90
CA ARG A 120 27.55 -5.96 25.22
C ARG A 120 28.73 -5.20 25.78
N GLU A 121 29.10 -4.10 25.16
CA GLU A 121 30.21 -3.26 25.59
C GLU A 121 29.96 -2.63 26.97
N THR A 122 28.73 -2.20 27.21
CA THR A 122 28.35 -1.56 28.47
C THR A 122 28.28 -2.56 29.62
N ILE A 123 27.72 -3.74 29.37
CA ILE A 123 27.55 -4.77 30.40
C ILE A 123 28.88 -5.45 30.76
N SER A 124 29.77 -5.61 29.80
CA SER A 124 31.03 -6.33 29.99
C SER A 124 32.08 -5.56 30.78
N VAL A 125 31.81 -4.33 31.15
CA VAL A 125 32.74 -3.52 31.96
C VAL A 125 32.65 -3.84 33.42
#